data_9df7f7bab812324aa81090448d98446a
#
_entry.id   9df7f7bab812324aa81090448d98446a
#
_cell.length_a   1.000
_cell.length_b   1.000
_cell.length_c   1.000
_cell.angle_alpha   90.00
_cell.angle_beta   90.00
_cell.angle_gamma   90.00
#
_symmetry.space_group_name_H-M   'P 1'
#
loop_
_entity.id
_entity.type
_entity.pdbx_description
1 polymer ?
#
loop_
_entity_poly.entity_id
_entity_poly.type
_entity_poly.pdbx_seq_one_letter_code
_entity_poly.pdbx_strand_id
1 'polypeptide(L)'
;MISSGVAMDSEIAVVGSILMEPSCLEEVRKNVKEDAFLLEHCREAFRIACDLADAGETIDPVTILAKAKTFDRNFVIQAMEVTPTAVNAGKYAQLVTQEALRRAYMAKLEQALSDLAAGQAPTHVAAELQGISEGIADQALEGNVVDAKAAVGELFEDILRIESGCQPFLPTGYRPLDEILGGGLLREGMYVLAARPGCGKTTFAINIAQRMLQKGTRVLFVSLEMSRQQLTARLVACLVKTLTATQILTANYPKTPDLVDAVTDALTQISRYPLYFNRRSSLDVREIQFLAKQTKAQVVIIDYLGLMQHGEGKSLYEKVTATSNQIKRMARTLGIPVLCLAQLNRAVETRKNDPPRLSDLRDSGAIEQDADAVLLIHTYNQTSDTPDHAPTQLELRIDKNRHGRTGKAEFSWYKRNGRILEFSR
;
A
#
# COMPACT_ATOMS: atom_id res chain seq x y z
N MET A 1 10.87 4.38 23.41
CA MET A 1 12.27 4.65 23.77
C MET A 1 13.01 3.33 23.68
N ILE A 2 13.81 3.13 22.64
CA ILE A 2 14.85 2.09 22.66
C ILE A 2 15.88 2.64 23.62
N SER A 3 16.16 1.91 24.71
CA SER A 3 17.08 2.39 25.73
C SER A 3 18.47 2.61 25.09
N SER A 4 19.20 3.62 25.55
CA SER A 4 20.58 3.90 25.11
C SER A 4 21.52 2.67 25.24
N GLY A 5 21.15 1.67 26.03
CA GLY A 5 21.83 0.41 26.15
C GLY A 5 21.81 -0.43 24.86
N VAL A 6 20.66 -0.57 24.21
CA VAL A 6 20.54 -1.40 22.97
C VAL A 6 21.37 -0.84 21.82
N ALA A 7 21.50 0.49 21.74
CA ALA A 7 22.33 1.14 20.73
C ALA A 7 23.83 0.84 20.94
N MET A 8 24.31 0.92 22.17
CA MET A 8 25.70 0.60 22.52
C MET A 8 26.01 -0.88 22.33
N ASP A 9 25.09 -1.78 22.72
CA ASP A 9 25.22 -3.21 22.51
C ASP A 9 25.30 -3.57 21.03
N SER A 10 24.59 -2.84 20.16
CA SER A 10 24.65 -3.04 18.69
C SER A 10 26.01 -2.65 18.11
N GLU A 11 26.64 -1.57 18.58
CA GLU A 11 27.99 -1.17 18.15
C GLU A 11 29.04 -2.22 18.57
N ILE A 12 28.95 -2.70 19.80
CA ILE A 12 29.82 -3.76 20.30
C ILE A 12 29.61 -5.06 19.51
N ALA A 13 28.35 -5.40 19.19
CA ALA A 13 28.01 -6.60 18.44
C ALA A 13 28.52 -6.53 16.97
N VAL A 14 28.59 -5.37 16.35
CA VAL A 14 29.21 -5.20 15.03
C VAL A 14 30.70 -5.55 15.11
N VAL A 15 31.43 -5.00 16.08
CA VAL A 15 32.85 -5.27 16.28
C VAL A 15 33.05 -6.77 16.61
N GLY A 16 32.27 -7.33 17.52
CA GLY A 16 32.33 -8.75 17.87
C GLY A 16 32.09 -9.67 16.69
N SER A 17 31.14 -9.32 15.81
CA SER A 17 30.87 -10.08 14.58
C SER A 17 32.10 -10.10 13.64
N ILE A 18 32.75 -8.96 13.44
CA ILE A 18 33.98 -8.85 12.61
C ILE A 18 35.13 -9.65 13.20
N LEU A 19 35.26 -9.64 14.54
CA LEU A 19 36.31 -10.40 15.23
C LEU A 19 36.07 -11.91 15.17
N MET A 20 34.81 -12.38 15.19
CA MET A 20 34.44 -13.78 15.10
C MET A 20 34.48 -14.32 13.68
N GLU A 21 34.04 -13.53 12.72
CA GLU A 21 33.96 -13.92 11.31
C GLU A 21 34.31 -12.72 10.39
N PRO A 22 35.58 -12.52 10.07
CA PRO A 22 36.06 -11.40 9.27
C PRO A 22 35.40 -11.29 7.89
N SER A 23 34.88 -12.37 7.34
CA SER A 23 34.17 -12.39 6.04
C SER A 23 32.92 -11.52 6.04
N CYS A 24 32.32 -11.23 7.23
CA CYS A 24 31.14 -10.37 7.33
C CYS A 24 31.47 -8.87 7.14
N LEU A 25 32.75 -8.47 7.13
CA LEU A 25 33.16 -7.05 7.03
C LEU A 25 32.62 -6.37 5.79
N GLU A 26 32.58 -7.06 4.64
CA GLU A 26 32.06 -6.52 3.40
C GLU A 26 30.55 -6.18 3.49
N GLU A 27 29.79 -7.00 4.20
CA GLU A 27 28.38 -6.73 4.44
C GLU A 27 28.20 -5.58 5.45
N VAL A 28 29.03 -5.54 6.48
CA VAL A 28 29.03 -4.46 7.47
C VAL A 28 29.37 -3.12 6.83
N ARG A 29 30.40 -3.04 5.98
CA ARG A 29 30.81 -1.81 5.25
C ARG A 29 29.71 -1.24 4.36
N LYS A 30 28.83 -2.09 3.81
CA LYS A 30 27.67 -1.65 3.02
C LYS A 30 26.59 -0.99 3.87
N ASN A 31 26.51 -1.31 5.14
CA ASN A 31 25.44 -0.92 6.04
C ASN A 31 25.82 0.17 7.05
N VAL A 32 27.09 0.37 7.36
CA VAL A 32 27.57 1.32 8.38
C VAL A 32 28.86 2.01 7.96
N LYS A 33 28.96 3.30 8.24
CA LYS A 33 30.17 4.13 8.07
C LYS A 33 30.83 4.37 9.43
N GLU A 34 32.11 4.73 9.44
CA GLU A 34 32.91 4.94 10.64
C GLU A 34 32.30 6.02 11.57
N ASP A 35 31.76 7.08 11.00
CA ASP A 35 31.16 8.21 11.73
C ASP A 35 29.83 7.87 12.41
N ALA A 36 29.22 6.72 12.05
CA ALA A 36 27.98 6.27 12.69
C ALA A 36 28.18 5.76 14.12
N PHE A 37 29.40 5.32 14.47
CA PHE A 37 29.69 4.82 15.81
C PHE A 37 29.80 5.94 16.86
N LEU A 38 29.11 5.78 17.98
CA LEU A 38 29.16 6.65 19.14
C LEU A 38 30.38 6.32 20.02
N LEU A 39 30.61 5.02 20.23
CA LEU A 39 31.69 4.53 21.08
C LEU A 39 33.02 4.61 20.33
N GLU A 40 33.98 5.36 20.88
CA GLU A 40 35.27 5.61 20.23
C GLU A 40 36.06 4.32 19.98
N HIS A 41 36.03 3.40 20.92
CA HIS A 41 36.70 2.10 20.78
C HIS A 41 36.05 1.22 19.70
N CYS A 42 34.71 1.26 19.51
CA CYS A 42 34.03 0.56 18.42
C CYS A 42 34.39 1.19 17.06
N ARG A 43 34.42 2.52 16.99
CA ARG A 43 34.84 3.27 15.79
C ARG A 43 36.26 2.93 15.38
N GLU A 44 37.20 2.95 16.35
CA GLU A 44 38.58 2.61 16.09
C GLU A 44 38.74 1.14 15.65
N ALA A 45 38.08 0.20 16.31
CA ALA A 45 38.14 -1.21 15.97
C ALA A 45 37.61 -1.46 14.55
N PHE A 46 36.50 -0.82 14.17
CA PHE A 46 35.93 -0.90 12.81
C PHE A 46 36.91 -0.33 11.77
N ARG A 47 37.50 0.86 12.02
CA ARG A 47 38.49 1.48 11.13
C ARG A 47 39.71 0.56 10.96
N ILE A 48 40.28 0.03 12.04
CA ILE A 48 41.44 -0.89 11.97
C ILE A 48 41.09 -2.12 11.15
N ALA A 49 39.89 -2.72 11.34
CA ALA A 49 39.45 -3.85 10.55
C ALA A 49 39.35 -3.51 9.05
N CYS A 50 38.85 -2.32 8.70
CA CYS A 50 38.81 -1.82 7.34
C CYS A 50 40.21 -1.64 6.75
N ASP A 51 41.12 -1.02 7.49
CA ASP A 51 42.51 -0.78 7.05
C ASP A 51 43.28 -2.09 6.80
N LEU A 52 43.07 -3.09 7.67
CA LEU A 52 43.64 -4.44 7.52
C LEU A 52 43.12 -5.14 6.27
N ALA A 53 41.79 -5.08 6.04
CA ALA A 53 41.20 -5.65 4.84
C ALA A 53 41.72 -5.03 3.56
N ASP A 54 41.84 -3.70 3.53
CA ASP A 54 42.32 -2.94 2.37
C ASP A 54 43.81 -3.20 2.10
N ALA A 55 44.59 -3.50 3.15
CA ALA A 55 45.98 -3.90 3.05
C ALA A 55 46.18 -5.40 2.70
N GLY A 56 45.11 -6.20 2.68
CA GLY A 56 45.18 -7.65 2.49
C GLY A 56 45.78 -8.38 3.68
N GLU A 57 45.81 -7.74 4.86
CA GLU A 57 46.32 -8.30 6.11
C GLU A 57 45.19 -9.13 6.80
N THR A 58 45.60 -10.10 7.65
CA THR A 58 44.62 -10.92 8.39
C THR A 58 43.93 -10.09 9.46
N ILE A 59 42.61 -10.21 9.53
CA ILE A 59 41.79 -9.61 10.57
C ILE A 59 41.55 -10.65 11.65
N ASP A 60 42.16 -10.45 12.83
CA ASP A 60 41.96 -11.25 14.01
C ASP A 60 42.13 -10.40 15.29
N PRO A 61 41.72 -10.94 16.47
CA PRO A 61 41.85 -10.20 17.75
C PRO A 61 43.24 -9.68 18.06
N VAL A 62 44.30 -10.37 17.63
CA VAL A 62 45.69 -10.01 17.93
C VAL A 62 46.16 -8.89 17.04
N THR A 63 45.84 -8.97 15.73
CA THR A 63 46.24 -7.94 14.74
C THR A 63 45.52 -6.63 14.99
N ILE A 64 44.22 -6.69 15.38
CA ILE A 64 43.43 -5.49 15.76
C ILE A 64 44.02 -4.88 17.04
N LEU A 65 44.28 -5.66 18.08
CA LEU A 65 44.87 -5.15 19.32
C LEU A 65 46.28 -4.54 19.13
N ALA A 66 47.08 -5.06 18.22
CA ALA A 66 48.41 -4.53 17.94
C ALA A 66 48.36 -3.09 17.35
N LYS A 67 47.28 -2.71 16.70
CA LYS A 67 47.04 -1.37 16.10
C LYS A 67 46.12 -0.49 16.98
N ALA A 68 45.50 -1.01 18.03
CA ALA A 68 44.55 -0.30 18.89
C ALA A 68 45.27 0.73 19.80
N LYS A 69 44.61 1.87 20.02
CA LYS A 69 45.07 2.94 20.90
C LYS A 69 44.04 3.28 22.00
N THR A 70 42.73 3.09 21.73
CA THR A 70 41.65 3.50 22.63
C THR A 70 41.02 2.34 23.41
N PHE A 71 41.38 1.09 23.11
CA PHE A 71 40.85 -0.07 23.77
C PHE A 71 41.90 -1.15 24.01
N ASP A 72 41.57 -2.07 24.93
CA ASP A 72 42.44 -3.14 25.37
C ASP A 72 41.85 -4.54 25.10
N ARG A 73 42.54 -5.55 25.58
CA ARG A 73 42.10 -6.97 25.46
C ARG A 73 40.74 -7.24 26.10
N ASN A 74 40.37 -6.50 27.14
CA ASN A 74 39.11 -6.73 27.84
C ASN A 74 37.94 -6.33 26.96
N PHE A 75 38.06 -5.23 26.20
CA PHE A 75 37.03 -4.81 25.22
C PHE A 75 36.86 -5.87 24.13
N VAL A 76 37.94 -6.41 23.60
CA VAL A 76 37.87 -7.46 22.55
C VAL A 76 37.14 -8.72 23.07
N ILE A 77 37.43 -9.15 24.30
CA ILE A 77 36.73 -10.27 24.92
C ILE A 77 35.25 -9.94 25.10
N GLN A 78 34.95 -8.77 25.64
CA GLN A 78 33.56 -8.30 25.83
C GLN A 78 32.79 -8.27 24.52
N ALA A 79 33.39 -7.75 23.43
CA ALA A 79 32.76 -7.71 22.14
C ALA A 79 32.41 -9.10 21.59
N MET A 80 33.28 -10.04 21.76
CA MET A 80 33.02 -11.43 21.36
C MET A 80 32.00 -12.14 22.26
N GLU A 81 31.97 -11.85 23.57
CA GLU A 81 31.00 -12.43 24.51
C GLU A 81 29.57 -11.89 24.31
N VAL A 82 29.44 -10.61 24.03
CA VAL A 82 28.12 -9.96 23.79
C VAL A 82 27.52 -10.38 22.44
N THR A 83 28.35 -10.85 21.51
CA THR A 83 27.90 -11.19 20.15
C THR A 83 27.53 -12.68 20.05
N PRO A 84 26.23 -13.03 19.92
CA PRO A 84 25.81 -14.43 19.86
C PRO A 84 26.26 -15.15 18.58
N THR A 85 26.34 -14.41 17.46
CA THR A 85 26.67 -14.93 16.12
C THR A 85 26.99 -13.81 15.14
N ALA A 86 27.90 -14.03 14.23
CA ALA A 86 28.24 -13.11 13.14
C ALA A 86 27.17 -13.08 12.02
N VAL A 87 26.26 -14.05 11.96
CA VAL A 87 25.19 -14.12 10.93
C VAL A 87 24.32 -12.88 10.91
N ASN A 88 24.19 -12.17 12.01
CA ASN A 88 23.38 -10.96 12.13
C ASN A 88 24.20 -9.66 11.99
N ALA A 89 25.45 -9.71 11.55
CA ALA A 89 26.34 -8.55 11.45
C ALA A 89 25.73 -7.40 10.65
N GLY A 90 25.12 -7.69 9.51
CA GLY A 90 24.44 -6.70 8.69
C GLY A 90 23.27 -6.03 9.41
N LYS A 91 22.49 -6.77 10.21
CA LYS A 91 21.39 -6.19 11.02
C LYS A 91 21.92 -5.29 12.15
N TYR A 92 23.00 -5.69 12.80
CA TYR A 92 23.63 -4.85 13.83
C TYR A 92 24.16 -3.54 13.21
N ALA A 93 24.81 -3.62 12.04
CA ALA A 93 25.28 -2.46 11.30
C ALA A 93 24.13 -1.51 10.91
N GLN A 94 22.98 -2.04 10.45
CA GLN A 94 21.77 -1.23 10.18
C GLN A 94 21.23 -0.55 11.44
N LEU A 95 21.23 -1.21 12.58
CA LEU A 95 20.81 -0.59 13.85
C LEU A 95 21.73 0.55 14.25
N VAL A 96 23.05 0.41 14.10
CA VAL A 96 24.02 1.46 14.38
C VAL A 96 23.77 2.67 13.47
N THR A 97 23.55 2.46 12.18
CA THR A 97 23.24 3.54 11.23
C THR A 97 21.90 4.24 11.55
N GLN A 98 20.85 3.49 11.90
CA GLN A 98 19.58 4.08 12.31
C GLN A 98 19.72 4.95 13.57
N GLU A 99 20.50 4.51 14.55
CA GLU A 99 20.74 5.28 15.77
C GLU A 99 21.62 6.51 15.53
N ALA A 100 22.60 6.43 14.65
CA ALA A 100 23.39 7.58 14.21
C ALA A 100 22.52 8.64 13.53
N LEU A 101 21.65 8.21 12.62
CA LEU A 101 20.67 9.09 11.98
C LEU A 101 19.74 9.75 13.02
N ARG A 102 19.22 8.96 13.96
CA ARG A 102 18.36 9.50 15.03
C ARG A 102 19.07 10.57 15.85
N ARG A 103 20.33 10.32 16.23
CA ARG A 103 21.16 11.31 16.97
C ARG A 103 21.37 12.60 16.17
N ALA A 104 21.73 12.46 14.89
CA ALA A 104 21.92 13.60 13.99
C ALA A 104 20.64 14.45 13.86
N TYR A 105 19.48 13.79 13.80
CA TYR A 105 18.19 14.46 13.77
C TYR A 105 17.88 15.22 15.04
N MET A 106 18.04 14.56 16.19
CA MET A 106 17.77 15.18 17.48
C MET A 106 18.62 16.43 17.66
N ALA A 107 19.91 16.35 17.34
CA ALA A 107 20.82 17.51 17.44
C ALA A 107 20.37 18.69 16.55
N LYS A 108 19.91 18.40 15.32
CA LYS A 108 19.43 19.44 14.40
C LYS A 108 18.08 20.02 14.83
N LEU A 109 17.19 19.20 15.38
CA LEU A 109 15.91 19.70 15.95
C LEU A 109 16.14 20.56 17.19
N GLU A 110 17.09 20.17 18.05
CA GLU A 110 17.49 20.98 19.22
C GLU A 110 18.11 22.33 18.76
N GLN A 111 18.93 22.31 17.73
CA GLN A 111 19.47 23.55 17.13
C GLN A 111 18.34 24.42 16.58
N ALA A 112 17.42 23.86 15.79
CA ALA A 112 16.26 24.59 15.24
C ALA A 112 15.38 25.21 16.34
N LEU A 113 15.16 24.50 17.44
CA LEU A 113 14.44 25.04 18.61
C LEU A 113 15.21 26.21 19.28
N SER A 114 16.53 26.07 19.39
CA SER A 114 17.39 27.12 19.93
C SER A 114 17.37 28.37 19.05
N ASP A 115 17.40 28.20 17.73
CA ASP A 115 17.38 29.29 16.76
C ASP A 115 16.04 30.06 16.78
N LEU A 116 14.92 29.33 16.90
CA LEU A 116 13.62 29.94 17.10
C LEU A 116 13.54 30.71 18.43
N ALA A 117 14.09 30.14 19.49
CA ALA A 117 14.13 30.81 20.81
C ALA A 117 15.03 32.05 20.78
N ALA A 118 16.06 32.06 19.96
CA ALA A 118 16.94 33.22 19.74
C ALA A 118 16.32 34.28 18.80
N GLY A 119 15.09 34.07 18.32
CA GLY A 119 14.36 35.01 17.46
C GLY A 119 14.69 34.96 16.00
N GLN A 120 15.29 33.90 15.51
CA GLN A 120 15.44 33.68 14.05
C GLN A 120 14.10 33.57 13.37
N ALA A 121 14.03 34.03 12.10
CA ALA A 121 12.80 33.97 11.32
C ALA A 121 12.32 32.52 11.11
N PRO A 122 11.05 32.19 11.42
CA PRO A 122 10.53 30.82 11.25
C PRO A 122 10.70 30.27 9.84
N THR A 123 10.71 31.11 8.82
CA THR A 123 10.93 30.72 7.42
C THR A 123 12.36 30.20 7.16
N HIS A 124 13.36 30.75 7.86
CA HIS A 124 14.75 30.30 7.74
C HIS A 124 14.92 28.93 8.40
N VAL A 125 14.40 28.76 9.60
CA VAL A 125 14.43 27.48 10.34
C VAL A 125 13.65 26.39 9.58
N ALA A 126 12.52 26.73 8.95
CA ALA A 126 11.76 25.78 8.12
C ALA A 126 12.56 25.32 6.89
N ALA A 127 13.32 26.21 6.25
CA ALA A 127 14.18 25.86 5.12
C ALA A 127 15.34 24.93 5.54
N GLU A 128 15.95 25.14 6.70
CA GLU A 128 16.97 24.25 7.25
C GLU A 128 16.40 22.85 7.57
N LEU A 129 15.20 22.79 8.19
CA LEU A 129 14.51 21.53 8.46
C LEU A 129 14.12 20.79 7.17
N GLN A 130 13.78 21.50 6.10
CA GLN A 130 13.52 20.92 4.79
C GLN A 130 14.78 20.31 4.18
N GLY A 131 15.93 20.99 4.23
CA GLY A 131 17.22 20.46 3.79
C GLY A 131 17.65 19.19 4.54
N ILE A 132 17.28 19.09 5.81
CA ILE A 132 17.49 17.89 6.62
C ILE A 132 16.63 16.72 6.09
N SER A 133 15.37 16.99 5.77
CA SER A 133 14.44 15.99 5.21
C SER A 133 14.92 15.47 3.87
N GLU A 134 15.50 16.33 3.03
CA GLU A 134 16.07 15.95 1.72
C GLU A 134 17.35 15.11 1.87
N GLY A 135 18.25 15.47 2.76
CA GLY A 135 19.48 14.70 3.01
C GLY A 135 19.24 13.30 3.56
N ILE A 136 18.10 13.08 4.25
CA ILE A 136 17.70 11.74 4.70
C ILE A 136 17.05 10.94 3.58
N ALA A 137 16.26 11.59 2.75
CA ALA A 137 15.75 10.96 1.55
C ALA A 137 16.90 10.44 0.69
N ASP A 138 18.00 11.20 0.57
CA ASP A 138 19.18 10.80 -0.20
C ASP A 138 19.95 9.64 0.46
N GLN A 139 20.13 9.64 1.78
CA GLN A 139 20.73 8.50 2.49
C GLN A 139 19.85 7.25 2.50
N ALA A 140 18.52 7.41 2.56
CA ALA A 140 17.58 6.31 2.36
C ALA A 140 17.56 5.79 0.92
N LEU A 141 18.07 6.58 -0.04
CA LEU A 141 18.18 6.22 -1.46
C LEU A 141 19.49 5.44 -1.77
N GLU A 142 20.52 5.52 -0.95
CA GLU A 142 21.78 4.75 -1.16
C GLU A 142 21.56 3.22 -1.11
N GLY A 143 20.44 2.72 -0.54
CA GLY A 143 20.03 1.31 -0.57
C GLY A 143 19.04 0.93 -1.68
N ASN A 144 18.66 1.88 -2.56
CA ASN A 144 17.57 1.68 -3.54
C ASN A 144 18.04 1.22 -4.93
N VAL A 145 19.34 0.98 -5.11
CA VAL A 145 19.88 0.40 -6.35
C VAL A 145 20.17 -1.07 -6.10
N VAL A 146 19.45 -1.92 -6.80
CA VAL A 146 19.64 -3.37 -6.76
C VAL A 146 20.33 -3.78 -8.06
N ASP A 147 21.40 -4.57 -7.97
CA ASP A 147 22.05 -5.11 -9.16
C ASP A 147 21.19 -6.22 -9.81
N ALA A 148 21.51 -6.56 -11.05
CA ALA A 148 20.74 -7.57 -11.80
C ALA A 148 20.75 -8.94 -11.09
N LYS A 149 21.82 -9.28 -10.37
CA LYS A 149 21.94 -10.56 -9.66
C LYS A 149 20.95 -10.64 -8.47
N ALA A 150 20.87 -9.55 -7.70
CA ALA A 150 19.93 -9.47 -6.58
C ALA A 150 18.47 -9.44 -7.10
N ALA A 151 18.18 -8.67 -8.17
CA ALA A 151 16.85 -8.63 -8.79
C ALA A 151 16.40 -10.02 -9.33
N VAL A 152 17.32 -10.79 -9.91
CA VAL A 152 17.06 -12.18 -10.33
C VAL A 152 16.79 -13.08 -9.13
N GLY A 153 17.55 -12.89 -8.02
CA GLY A 153 17.32 -13.62 -6.77
C GLY A 153 15.93 -13.36 -6.19
N GLU A 154 15.51 -12.10 -6.12
CA GLU A 154 14.17 -11.72 -5.67
C GLU A 154 13.06 -12.33 -6.55
N LEU A 155 13.23 -12.26 -7.87
CA LEU A 155 12.26 -12.87 -8.80
C LEU A 155 12.19 -14.38 -8.62
N PHE A 156 13.32 -15.05 -8.41
CA PHE A 156 13.37 -16.50 -8.18
C PHE A 156 12.64 -16.89 -6.88
N GLU A 157 12.84 -16.14 -5.80
CA GLU A 157 12.07 -16.33 -4.57
C GLU A 157 10.57 -16.13 -4.77
N ASP A 158 10.17 -15.14 -5.56
CA ASP A 158 8.75 -14.91 -5.87
C ASP A 158 8.16 -16.06 -6.70
N ILE A 159 8.91 -16.62 -7.66
CA ILE A 159 8.51 -17.83 -8.41
C ILE A 159 8.29 -19.00 -7.45
N LEU A 160 9.20 -19.26 -6.54
CA LEU A 160 9.06 -20.32 -5.54
C LEU A 160 7.86 -20.12 -4.61
N ARG A 161 7.56 -18.87 -4.22
CA ARG A 161 6.36 -18.52 -3.45
C ARG A 161 5.08 -18.81 -4.23
N ILE A 162 5.07 -18.50 -5.53
CA ILE A 162 3.93 -18.78 -6.43
C ILE A 162 3.74 -20.29 -6.57
N GLU A 163 4.81 -21.05 -6.78
CA GLU A 163 4.77 -22.52 -6.87
C GLU A 163 4.29 -23.16 -5.54
N SER A 164 4.60 -22.55 -4.41
CA SER A 164 4.09 -22.97 -3.09
C SER A 164 2.63 -22.57 -2.82
N GLY A 165 1.94 -21.94 -3.80
CA GLY A 165 0.51 -21.61 -3.74
C GLY A 165 0.21 -20.15 -3.42
N CYS A 166 1.21 -19.26 -3.29
CA CYS A 166 0.98 -17.83 -3.15
C CYS A 166 0.54 -17.25 -4.49
N GLN A 167 -0.70 -16.75 -4.58
CA GLN A 167 -1.23 -16.16 -5.82
C GLN A 167 -0.75 -14.71 -5.97
N PRO A 168 -0.10 -14.32 -7.11
CA PRO A 168 0.30 -12.95 -7.37
C PRO A 168 -0.90 -12.03 -7.65
N PHE A 169 -2.01 -12.62 -8.09
CA PHE A 169 -3.26 -11.93 -8.38
C PHE A 169 -4.31 -12.22 -7.31
N LEU A 170 -5.13 -11.23 -7.01
CA LEU A 170 -6.32 -11.37 -6.18
C LEU A 170 -7.55 -11.45 -7.10
N PRO A 171 -8.22 -12.62 -7.23
CA PRO A 171 -9.36 -12.76 -8.10
C PRO A 171 -10.52 -11.87 -7.67
N THR A 172 -11.14 -11.17 -8.63
CA THR A 172 -12.35 -10.35 -8.40
C THR A 172 -13.57 -11.21 -8.11
N GLY A 173 -13.51 -12.49 -8.48
CA GLY A 173 -14.60 -13.45 -8.41
C GLY A 173 -15.54 -13.41 -9.62
N TYR A 174 -15.23 -12.59 -10.63
CA TYR A 174 -15.86 -12.62 -11.94
C TYR A 174 -14.88 -13.21 -12.94
N ARG A 175 -15.14 -14.44 -13.37
CA ARG A 175 -14.24 -15.16 -14.25
C ARG A 175 -13.91 -14.41 -15.54
N PRO A 176 -14.89 -13.83 -16.29
CA PRO A 176 -14.57 -13.09 -17.51
C PRO A 176 -13.69 -11.87 -17.28
N LEU A 177 -13.83 -11.20 -16.12
CA LEU A 177 -12.97 -10.08 -15.72
C LEU A 177 -11.57 -10.55 -15.32
N ASP A 178 -11.49 -11.59 -14.51
CA ASP A 178 -10.22 -12.16 -14.05
C ASP A 178 -9.38 -12.67 -15.25
N GLU A 179 -10.00 -13.30 -16.27
CA GLU A 179 -9.33 -13.74 -17.48
C GLU A 179 -8.72 -12.57 -18.29
N ILE A 180 -9.42 -11.43 -18.38
CA ILE A 180 -8.90 -10.24 -19.08
C ILE A 180 -7.77 -9.60 -18.27
N LEU A 181 -7.90 -9.58 -16.94
CA LEU A 181 -6.88 -9.01 -16.04
C LEU A 181 -5.65 -9.91 -15.87
N GLY A 182 -5.65 -11.14 -16.42
CA GLY A 182 -4.52 -12.06 -16.30
C GLY A 182 -4.50 -12.88 -15.01
N GLY A 183 -5.65 -12.98 -14.32
CA GLY A 183 -5.84 -13.73 -13.08
C GLY A 183 -6.56 -12.97 -11.98
N GLY A 184 -6.81 -11.68 -12.18
CA GLY A 184 -7.46 -10.80 -11.21
C GLY A 184 -6.67 -9.49 -10.98
N LEU A 185 -6.80 -8.93 -9.80
CA LEU A 185 -6.06 -7.74 -9.40
C LEU A 185 -4.64 -8.12 -8.96
N LEU A 186 -3.62 -7.67 -9.71
CA LEU A 186 -2.22 -7.86 -9.33
C LEU A 186 -1.96 -7.17 -7.99
N ARG A 187 -1.22 -7.81 -7.10
CA ARG A 187 -0.70 -7.16 -5.88
C ARG A 187 0.11 -5.94 -6.29
N GLU A 188 0.08 -4.88 -5.46
CA GLU A 188 0.72 -3.58 -5.76
C GLU A 188 0.08 -2.79 -6.92
N GLY A 189 -0.98 -3.32 -7.53
CA GLY A 189 -1.68 -2.70 -8.64
C GLY A 189 -2.67 -1.61 -8.21
N MET A 190 -2.74 -0.53 -8.99
CA MET A 190 -3.79 0.49 -8.90
C MET A 190 -4.78 0.30 -10.04
N TYR A 191 -6.03 0.06 -9.71
CA TYR A 191 -7.12 -0.19 -10.65
C TYR A 191 -8.14 0.94 -10.56
N VAL A 192 -8.64 1.38 -11.69
CA VAL A 192 -9.66 2.43 -11.77
C VAL A 192 -10.93 1.86 -12.36
N LEU A 193 -12.04 1.93 -11.62
CA LEU A 193 -13.37 1.60 -12.10
C LEU A 193 -14.15 2.89 -12.31
N ALA A 194 -14.40 3.24 -13.55
CA ALA A 194 -15.05 4.48 -13.89
C ALA A 194 -16.41 4.26 -14.59
N ALA A 195 -17.34 5.14 -14.29
CA ALA A 195 -18.67 5.12 -14.84
C ALA A 195 -19.30 6.51 -14.93
N ARG A 196 -20.33 6.67 -15.76
CA ARG A 196 -21.27 7.81 -15.67
C ARG A 196 -22.04 7.74 -14.35
N PRO A 197 -22.57 8.87 -13.84
CA PRO A 197 -23.49 8.87 -12.72
C PRO A 197 -24.65 7.90 -12.97
N GLY A 198 -25.02 7.12 -11.95
CA GLY A 198 -26.14 6.17 -12.04
C GLY A 198 -25.87 4.86 -12.80
N CYS A 199 -24.72 4.69 -13.45
CA CYS A 199 -24.37 3.47 -14.20
C CYS A 199 -23.83 2.32 -13.33
N GLY A 200 -23.99 2.37 -12.01
CA GLY A 200 -23.71 1.23 -11.14
C GLY A 200 -22.27 1.06 -10.67
N LYS A 201 -21.44 2.11 -10.72
CA LYS A 201 -20.03 2.10 -10.26
C LYS A 201 -19.87 1.49 -8.87
N THR A 202 -20.47 2.10 -7.85
CA THR A 202 -20.46 1.62 -6.46
C THR A 202 -21.09 0.23 -6.33
N THR A 203 -22.16 -0.04 -7.10
CA THR A 203 -22.81 -1.34 -7.13
C THR A 203 -21.85 -2.43 -7.64
N PHE A 204 -21.09 -2.16 -8.70
CA PHE A 204 -20.14 -3.13 -9.22
C PHE A 204 -19.00 -3.39 -8.22
N ALA A 205 -18.47 -2.33 -7.58
CA ALA A 205 -17.46 -2.45 -6.55
C ALA A 205 -17.94 -3.26 -5.33
N ILE A 206 -19.19 -3.06 -4.89
CA ILE A 206 -19.81 -3.86 -3.82
C ILE A 206 -19.91 -5.34 -4.22
N ASN A 207 -20.29 -5.65 -5.45
CA ASN A 207 -20.36 -7.04 -5.93
C ASN A 207 -18.97 -7.70 -6.01
N ILE A 208 -17.93 -6.97 -6.44
CA ILE A 208 -16.54 -7.46 -6.35
C ILE A 208 -16.18 -7.73 -4.89
N ALA A 209 -16.40 -6.74 -4.00
CA ALA A 209 -16.10 -6.88 -2.57
C ALA A 209 -16.82 -8.11 -1.98
N GLN A 210 -18.11 -8.30 -2.26
CA GLN A 210 -18.89 -9.43 -1.77
C GLN A 210 -18.30 -10.78 -2.21
N ARG A 211 -17.90 -10.92 -3.48
CA ARG A 211 -17.28 -12.14 -3.99
C ARG A 211 -15.92 -12.42 -3.34
N MET A 212 -15.11 -11.40 -3.13
CA MET A 212 -13.85 -11.49 -2.41
C MET A 212 -14.06 -11.88 -0.93
N LEU A 213 -15.03 -11.26 -0.26
CA LEU A 213 -15.40 -11.55 1.14
C LEU A 213 -15.89 -12.99 1.32
N GLN A 214 -16.66 -13.53 0.36
CA GLN A 214 -17.09 -14.93 0.37
C GLN A 214 -15.94 -15.92 0.29
N LYS A 215 -14.78 -15.49 -0.27
CA LYS A 215 -13.52 -16.26 -0.29
C LYS A 215 -12.62 -15.97 0.92
N GLY A 216 -13.09 -15.21 1.89
CA GLY A 216 -12.33 -14.87 3.11
C GLY A 216 -11.31 -13.74 2.92
N THR A 217 -11.32 -13.03 1.79
CA THR A 217 -10.43 -11.88 1.56
C THR A 217 -10.78 -10.73 2.49
N ARG A 218 -9.78 -10.14 3.17
CA ARG A 218 -9.95 -8.94 4.01
C ARG A 218 -10.05 -7.70 3.13
N VAL A 219 -11.23 -7.05 3.15
CA VAL A 219 -11.55 -5.87 2.34
C VAL A 219 -11.65 -4.64 3.22
N LEU A 220 -10.87 -3.60 2.93
CA LEU A 220 -11.09 -2.25 3.44
C LEU A 220 -11.87 -1.45 2.39
N PHE A 221 -13.14 -1.13 2.68
CA PHE A 221 -13.98 -0.31 1.81
C PHE A 221 -14.02 1.12 2.35
N VAL A 222 -13.30 2.03 1.71
CA VAL A 222 -13.25 3.46 2.03
C VAL A 222 -14.34 4.16 1.22
N SER A 223 -15.43 4.51 1.88
CA SER A 223 -16.53 5.27 1.25
C SER A 223 -16.52 6.70 1.76
N LEU A 224 -16.40 7.65 0.83
CA LEU A 224 -16.44 9.08 1.10
C LEU A 224 -17.78 9.70 0.67
N GLU A 225 -18.58 8.99 -0.12
CA GLU A 225 -19.89 9.43 -0.62
C GLU A 225 -21.06 8.81 0.17
N MET A 226 -20.97 7.52 0.49
CA MET A 226 -22.07 6.78 1.09
C MET A 226 -21.79 6.40 2.54
N SER A 227 -22.85 6.37 3.37
CA SER A 227 -22.74 5.88 4.73
C SER A 227 -22.55 4.36 4.78
N ARG A 228 -21.96 3.88 5.88
CA ARG A 228 -21.78 2.44 6.14
C ARG A 228 -23.09 1.67 6.10
N GLN A 229 -24.15 2.28 6.65
CA GLN A 229 -25.50 1.69 6.67
C GLN A 229 -26.02 1.50 5.24
N GLN A 230 -25.82 2.48 4.34
CA GLN A 230 -26.22 2.39 2.94
C GLN A 230 -25.45 1.29 2.19
N LEU A 231 -24.13 1.17 2.43
CA LEU A 231 -23.33 0.10 1.84
C LEU A 231 -23.73 -1.28 2.36
N THR A 232 -23.95 -1.40 3.68
CA THR A 232 -24.40 -2.66 4.28
C THR A 232 -25.79 -3.04 3.76
N ALA A 233 -26.73 -2.09 3.64
CA ALA A 233 -28.05 -2.35 3.08
C ALA A 233 -27.98 -2.85 1.62
N ARG A 234 -27.04 -2.34 0.82
CA ARG A 234 -26.80 -2.85 -0.54
C ARG A 234 -26.25 -4.28 -0.54
N LEU A 235 -25.33 -4.61 0.38
CA LEU A 235 -24.84 -5.98 0.53
C LEU A 235 -25.95 -6.94 0.93
N VAL A 236 -26.81 -6.55 1.88
CA VAL A 236 -27.98 -7.34 2.29
C VAL A 236 -28.93 -7.52 1.10
N ALA A 237 -29.23 -6.48 0.33
CA ALA A 237 -30.10 -6.56 -0.84
C ALA A 237 -29.55 -7.55 -1.90
N CYS A 238 -28.23 -7.56 -2.11
CA CYS A 238 -27.59 -8.54 -2.99
C CYS A 238 -27.77 -9.99 -2.51
N LEU A 239 -27.76 -10.23 -1.20
CA LEU A 239 -27.92 -11.56 -0.61
C LEU A 239 -29.39 -12.02 -0.59
N VAL A 240 -30.29 -11.16 -0.14
CA VAL A 240 -31.74 -11.46 -0.01
C VAL A 240 -32.44 -11.56 -1.37
N LYS A 241 -31.95 -10.87 -2.40
CA LYS A 241 -32.38 -10.90 -3.80
C LYS A 241 -33.79 -10.32 -4.09
N THR A 242 -34.71 -10.35 -3.16
CA THR A 242 -36.11 -9.92 -3.32
C THR A 242 -36.37 -8.49 -2.85
N LEU A 243 -35.51 -7.95 -2.00
CA LEU A 243 -35.63 -6.60 -1.44
C LEU A 243 -34.64 -5.61 -2.09
N THR A 244 -35.05 -4.34 -2.11
CA THR A 244 -34.18 -3.23 -2.47
C THR A 244 -33.35 -2.77 -1.26
N ALA A 245 -32.20 -2.14 -1.50
CA ALA A 245 -31.42 -1.53 -0.42
C ALA A 245 -32.20 -0.47 0.37
N THR A 246 -33.06 0.30 -0.31
CA THR A 246 -33.94 1.29 0.34
C THR A 246 -34.92 0.64 1.27
N GLN A 247 -35.61 -0.45 0.84
CA GLN A 247 -36.52 -1.19 1.70
C GLN A 247 -35.84 -1.73 2.95
N ILE A 248 -34.60 -2.22 2.83
CA ILE A 248 -33.82 -2.72 3.96
C ILE A 248 -33.44 -1.56 4.89
N LEU A 249 -32.92 -0.45 4.33
CA LEU A 249 -32.48 0.71 5.10
C LEU A 249 -33.61 1.37 5.89
N THR A 250 -34.82 1.41 5.31
CA THR A 250 -36.01 2.01 5.91
C THR A 250 -36.88 0.99 6.65
N ALA A 251 -36.48 -0.27 6.66
CA ALA A 251 -37.28 -1.40 7.18
C ALA A 251 -38.70 -1.50 6.58
N ASN A 252 -38.91 -0.93 5.39
CA ASN A 252 -40.20 -0.92 4.69
C ASN A 252 -40.32 -2.12 3.73
N TYR A 253 -40.56 -3.29 4.30
CA TYR A 253 -40.86 -4.54 3.60
C TYR A 253 -41.82 -5.43 4.40
N PRO A 254 -42.53 -6.37 3.74
CA PRO A 254 -43.42 -7.29 4.45
C PRO A 254 -42.67 -8.06 5.53
N LYS A 255 -43.25 -8.13 6.75
CA LYS A 255 -42.64 -8.83 7.89
C LYS A 255 -43.07 -10.30 7.93
N THR A 256 -43.05 -10.96 6.78
CA THR A 256 -43.28 -12.41 6.74
C THR A 256 -42.07 -13.14 7.36
N PRO A 257 -42.30 -14.29 8.04
CA PRO A 257 -41.22 -15.05 8.67
C PRO A 257 -40.03 -15.28 7.69
N ASP A 258 -40.33 -15.77 6.49
CA ASP A 258 -39.31 -16.08 5.48
C ASP A 258 -38.42 -14.87 5.10
N LEU A 259 -39.02 -13.67 4.98
CA LEU A 259 -38.28 -12.45 4.66
C LEU A 259 -37.48 -11.92 5.85
N VAL A 260 -38.03 -12.04 7.06
CA VAL A 260 -37.30 -11.66 8.28
C VAL A 260 -36.12 -12.59 8.48
N ASP A 261 -36.30 -13.89 8.31
CA ASP A 261 -35.22 -14.87 8.40
C ASP A 261 -34.15 -14.63 7.34
N ALA A 262 -34.55 -14.42 6.08
CA ALA A 262 -33.60 -14.13 5.00
C ALA A 262 -32.76 -12.86 5.25
N VAL A 263 -33.37 -11.79 5.82
CA VAL A 263 -32.63 -10.57 6.18
C VAL A 263 -31.71 -10.84 7.37
N THR A 264 -32.15 -11.58 8.37
CA THR A 264 -31.38 -11.93 9.57
C THR A 264 -30.16 -12.81 9.19
N ASP A 265 -30.36 -13.79 8.32
CA ASP A 265 -29.30 -14.65 7.81
C ASP A 265 -28.28 -13.84 7.02
N ALA A 266 -28.71 -12.93 6.15
CA ALA A 266 -27.84 -12.06 5.40
C ALA A 266 -27.00 -11.15 6.32
N LEU A 267 -27.62 -10.57 7.35
CA LEU A 267 -26.92 -9.75 8.36
C LEU A 267 -25.91 -10.60 9.14
N THR A 268 -26.30 -11.80 9.54
CA THR A 268 -25.42 -12.76 10.23
C THR A 268 -24.26 -13.16 9.35
N GLN A 269 -24.49 -13.42 8.07
CA GLN A 269 -23.43 -13.73 7.11
C GLN A 269 -22.46 -12.56 6.95
N ILE A 270 -22.96 -11.32 6.77
CA ILE A 270 -22.13 -10.13 6.61
C ILE A 270 -21.31 -9.85 7.88
N SER A 271 -21.88 -10.09 9.08
CA SER A 271 -21.17 -9.88 10.34
C SER A 271 -19.91 -10.76 10.50
N ARG A 272 -19.86 -11.88 9.78
CA ARG A 272 -18.71 -12.81 9.76
C ARG A 272 -17.68 -12.47 8.69
N TYR A 273 -18.01 -11.54 7.78
CA TYR A 273 -17.08 -11.13 6.72
C TYR A 273 -15.93 -10.26 7.27
N PRO A 274 -14.70 -10.46 6.82
CA PRO A 274 -13.58 -9.59 7.15
C PRO A 274 -13.66 -8.27 6.35
N LEU A 275 -14.74 -7.52 6.57
CA LEU A 275 -15.08 -6.26 5.92
C LEU A 275 -14.91 -5.10 6.90
N TYR A 276 -14.14 -4.10 6.48
CA TYR A 276 -13.85 -2.92 7.27
C TYR A 276 -14.28 -1.66 6.52
N PHE A 277 -14.86 -0.70 7.25
CA PHE A 277 -15.28 0.60 6.73
C PHE A 277 -14.55 1.73 7.47
N ASN A 278 -14.31 2.84 6.76
CA ASN A 278 -13.87 4.08 7.38
C ASN A 278 -14.95 4.69 8.30
N ARG A 279 -14.53 5.41 9.33
CA ARG A 279 -15.45 6.15 10.22
C ARG A 279 -15.67 7.59 9.78
N ARG A 280 -14.66 8.23 9.21
CA ARG A 280 -14.68 9.63 8.79
C ARG A 280 -15.09 9.72 7.33
N SER A 281 -15.85 10.75 6.96
CA SER A 281 -16.26 11.04 5.59
C SER A 281 -15.16 11.68 4.73
N SER A 282 -14.04 12.06 5.33
CA SER A 282 -12.90 12.64 4.64
C SER A 282 -11.62 12.02 5.19
N LEU A 283 -10.79 11.49 4.30
CA LEU A 283 -9.51 10.84 4.61
C LEU A 283 -8.46 11.25 3.58
N ASP A 284 -7.22 11.35 4.02
CA ASP A 284 -6.06 11.41 3.14
C ASP A 284 -5.49 10.01 2.86
N VAL A 285 -4.52 9.92 1.93
CA VAL A 285 -3.92 8.63 1.53
C VAL A 285 -3.13 7.99 2.66
N ARG A 286 -2.51 8.77 3.55
CA ARG A 286 -1.73 8.27 4.70
C ARG A 286 -2.65 7.64 5.75
N GLU A 287 -3.80 8.26 6.00
CA GLU A 287 -4.83 7.71 6.89
C GLU A 287 -5.37 6.38 6.33
N ILE A 288 -5.64 6.30 5.02
CA ILE A 288 -6.06 5.05 4.36
C ILE A 288 -4.98 3.97 4.48
N GLN A 289 -3.71 4.33 4.26
CA GLN A 289 -2.57 3.42 4.43
C GLN A 289 -2.48 2.88 5.86
N PHE A 290 -2.67 3.73 6.86
CA PHE A 290 -2.70 3.33 8.26
C PHE A 290 -3.85 2.34 8.55
N LEU A 291 -5.07 2.65 8.08
CA LEU A 291 -6.23 1.78 8.23
C LEU A 291 -6.02 0.43 7.54
N ALA A 292 -5.44 0.40 6.35
CA ALA A 292 -5.14 -0.83 5.63
C ALA A 292 -4.15 -1.73 6.40
N LYS A 293 -3.11 -1.14 7.00
CA LYS A 293 -2.16 -1.86 7.88
C LYS A 293 -2.85 -2.38 9.14
N GLN A 294 -3.64 -1.54 9.82
CA GLN A 294 -4.35 -1.89 11.05
C GLN A 294 -5.32 -3.06 10.85
N THR A 295 -6.05 -3.06 9.73
CA THR A 295 -7.03 -4.09 9.38
C THR A 295 -6.40 -5.31 8.71
N LYS A 296 -5.11 -5.26 8.39
CA LYS A 296 -4.39 -6.24 7.57
C LYS A 296 -5.14 -6.51 6.26
N ALA A 297 -5.66 -5.45 5.64
CA ALA A 297 -6.43 -5.55 4.41
C ALA A 297 -5.61 -6.21 3.30
N GLN A 298 -6.27 -6.99 2.46
CA GLN A 298 -5.70 -7.62 1.27
C GLN A 298 -6.10 -6.89 -0.01
N VAL A 299 -7.08 -6.01 0.08
CA VAL A 299 -7.51 -5.09 -0.96
C VAL A 299 -8.11 -3.84 -0.32
N VAL A 300 -7.87 -2.70 -0.94
CA VAL A 300 -8.53 -1.42 -0.60
C VAL A 300 -9.43 -1.01 -1.75
N ILE A 301 -10.68 -0.66 -1.45
CA ILE A 301 -11.64 -0.08 -2.41
C ILE A 301 -11.93 1.34 -1.96
N ILE A 302 -11.76 2.33 -2.85
CA ILE A 302 -11.94 3.76 -2.55
C ILE A 302 -13.09 4.32 -3.39
N ASP A 303 -14.19 4.76 -2.77
CA ASP A 303 -15.37 5.36 -3.42
C ASP A 303 -15.57 6.80 -2.91
N TYR A 304 -15.23 7.82 -3.66
CA TYR A 304 -14.48 7.94 -4.88
C TYR A 304 -13.37 8.98 -4.72
N LEU A 305 -12.38 8.94 -5.62
CA LEU A 305 -11.16 9.75 -5.59
C LEU A 305 -11.39 11.27 -5.49
N GLY A 306 -12.43 11.79 -6.14
CA GLY A 306 -12.72 13.23 -6.18
C GLY A 306 -13.17 13.83 -4.84
N LEU A 307 -13.50 13.02 -3.83
CA LEU A 307 -13.91 13.47 -2.49
C LEU A 307 -12.79 13.37 -1.45
N MET A 308 -11.61 12.89 -1.83
CA MET A 308 -10.47 12.81 -0.91
C MET A 308 -10.01 14.19 -0.46
N GLN A 309 -9.46 14.28 0.74
CA GLN A 309 -8.77 15.49 1.19
C GLN A 309 -7.49 15.68 0.35
N HIS A 310 -7.43 16.81 -0.30
CA HIS A 310 -6.28 17.23 -1.08
C HIS A 310 -5.53 18.32 -0.31
N GLY A 311 -4.20 18.33 -0.38
CA GLY A 311 -3.38 19.39 0.22
C GLY A 311 -3.73 20.79 -0.30
N GLU A 312 -3.36 21.84 0.45
CA GLU A 312 -3.68 23.23 0.16
C GLU A 312 -3.02 23.77 -1.13
N GLY A 313 -3.63 24.77 -1.74
CA GLY A 313 -2.99 25.75 -2.60
C GLY A 313 -2.90 25.45 -4.09
N LYS A 314 -3.39 24.28 -4.62
CA LYS A 314 -3.25 23.92 -6.03
C LYS A 314 -4.59 23.76 -6.74
N SER A 315 -4.57 23.77 -8.08
CA SER A 315 -5.76 23.50 -8.91
C SER A 315 -6.32 22.10 -8.61
N LEU A 316 -7.62 21.87 -8.90
CA LEU A 316 -8.25 20.56 -8.70
C LEU A 316 -7.51 19.45 -9.46
N TYR A 317 -7.03 19.75 -10.67
CA TYR A 317 -6.24 18.83 -11.49
C TYR A 317 -4.94 18.39 -10.78
N GLU A 318 -4.17 19.35 -10.24
CA GLU A 318 -2.91 19.05 -9.53
C GLU A 318 -3.16 18.24 -8.26
N LYS A 319 -4.25 18.53 -7.55
CA LYS A 319 -4.67 17.80 -6.35
C LYS A 319 -5.00 16.34 -6.68
N VAL A 320 -5.79 16.09 -7.72
CA VAL A 320 -6.14 14.74 -8.18
C VAL A 320 -4.90 14.00 -8.66
N THR A 321 -3.99 14.68 -9.36
CA THR A 321 -2.70 14.12 -9.80
C THR A 321 -1.84 13.67 -8.62
N ALA A 322 -1.66 14.54 -7.62
CA ALA A 322 -0.88 14.21 -6.43
C ALA A 322 -1.50 13.04 -5.65
N THR A 323 -2.82 13.01 -5.51
CA THR A 323 -3.54 11.92 -4.83
C THR A 323 -3.40 10.60 -5.58
N SER A 324 -3.51 10.59 -6.91
CA SER A 324 -3.34 9.41 -7.75
C SER A 324 -1.95 8.78 -7.57
N ASN A 325 -0.91 9.61 -7.66
CA ASN A 325 0.48 9.18 -7.42
C ASN A 325 0.69 8.62 -6.01
N GLN A 326 0.10 9.26 -4.98
CA GLN A 326 0.17 8.77 -3.60
C GLN A 326 -0.52 7.41 -3.44
N ILE A 327 -1.68 7.20 -4.07
CA ILE A 327 -2.39 5.92 -4.05
C ILE A 327 -1.56 4.83 -4.73
N LYS A 328 -0.96 5.13 -5.89
CA LYS A 328 -0.07 4.18 -6.57
C LYS A 328 1.12 3.78 -5.70
N ARG A 329 1.74 4.75 -5.02
CA ARG A 329 2.82 4.48 -4.05
C ARG A 329 2.31 3.65 -2.87
N MET A 330 1.13 3.97 -2.32
CA MET A 330 0.50 3.23 -1.23
C MET A 330 0.27 1.75 -1.62
N ALA A 331 -0.26 1.47 -2.81
CA ALA A 331 -0.47 0.10 -3.31
C ALA A 331 0.84 -0.70 -3.31
N ARG A 332 1.92 -0.11 -3.83
CA ARG A 332 3.26 -0.71 -3.83
C ARG A 332 3.81 -0.94 -2.42
N THR A 333 3.75 0.09 -1.55
CA THR A 333 4.26 -0.01 -0.17
C THR A 333 3.52 -1.04 0.66
N LEU A 334 2.22 -1.23 0.41
CA LEU A 334 1.40 -2.21 1.12
C LEU A 334 1.47 -3.62 0.51
N GLY A 335 1.93 -3.76 -0.74
CA GLY A 335 1.92 -5.02 -1.47
C GLY A 335 0.51 -5.55 -1.76
N ILE A 336 -0.50 -4.65 -1.88
CA ILE A 336 -1.91 -5.04 -2.08
C ILE A 336 -2.56 -4.20 -3.18
N PRO A 337 -3.55 -4.74 -3.92
CA PRO A 337 -4.27 -3.99 -4.93
C PRO A 337 -5.16 -2.90 -4.32
N VAL A 338 -5.27 -1.79 -5.03
CA VAL A 338 -6.19 -0.69 -4.70
C VAL A 338 -7.14 -0.48 -5.88
N LEU A 339 -8.45 -0.62 -5.63
CA LEU A 339 -9.52 -0.35 -6.60
C LEU A 339 -10.12 1.03 -6.31
N CYS A 340 -9.83 1.99 -7.17
CA CYS A 340 -10.33 3.35 -7.07
C CYS A 340 -11.56 3.54 -7.95
N LEU A 341 -12.61 4.12 -7.40
CA LEU A 341 -13.78 4.49 -8.19
C LEU A 341 -13.62 5.93 -8.69
N ALA A 342 -13.92 6.15 -9.97
CA ALA A 342 -13.84 7.46 -10.61
C ALA A 342 -15.13 7.77 -11.36
N GLN A 343 -15.48 9.05 -11.42
CA GLN A 343 -16.63 9.52 -12.19
C GLN A 343 -16.16 10.06 -13.53
N LEU A 344 -16.88 9.72 -14.60
CA LEU A 344 -16.62 10.24 -15.95
C LEU A 344 -17.19 11.65 -16.11
N ASN A 345 -16.55 12.46 -16.95
CA ASN A 345 -16.96 13.83 -17.23
C ASN A 345 -18.36 13.86 -17.88
N ARG A 346 -19.16 14.89 -17.56
CA ARG A 346 -20.52 15.10 -18.10
C ARG A 346 -20.56 15.26 -19.63
N ALA A 347 -19.47 15.68 -20.26
CA ALA A 347 -19.37 15.77 -21.71
C ALA A 347 -19.71 14.46 -22.45
N VAL A 348 -19.64 13.32 -21.77
CA VAL A 348 -20.03 12.00 -22.30
C VAL A 348 -21.56 11.87 -22.40
N GLU A 349 -22.34 12.66 -21.65
CA GLU A 349 -23.82 12.60 -21.66
C GLU A 349 -24.41 13.05 -23.01
N THR A 350 -23.68 13.87 -23.77
CA THR A 350 -24.11 14.32 -25.10
C THR A 350 -24.03 13.24 -26.19
N ARG A 351 -23.23 12.20 -25.93
CA ARG A 351 -23.09 11.03 -26.81
C ARG A 351 -24.02 9.91 -26.35
N LYS A 352 -25.31 10.05 -26.63
CA LYS A 352 -26.31 9.00 -26.32
C LYS A 352 -25.90 7.70 -27.03
N ASN A 353 -25.78 6.61 -26.27
CA ASN A 353 -25.43 5.24 -26.68
C ASN A 353 -23.96 4.96 -27.05
N ASP A 354 -23.05 5.93 -27.05
CA ASP A 354 -21.62 5.63 -27.23
C ASP A 354 -21.03 5.09 -25.93
N PRO A 355 -20.25 3.99 -25.98
CA PRO A 355 -19.52 3.52 -24.80
C PRO A 355 -18.48 4.53 -24.36
N PRO A 356 -18.21 4.62 -23.04
CA PRO A 356 -17.19 5.53 -22.51
C PRO A 356 -15.80 5.13 -23.00
N ARG A 357 -14.89 6.12 -23.07
CA ARG A 357 -13.50 5.98 -23.53
C ARG A 357 -12.54 6.50 -22.45
N LEU A 358 -11.25 6.13 -22.52
CA LEU A 358 -10.21 6.66 -21.61
C LEU A 358 -10.17 8.20 -21.60
N SER A 359 -10.36 8.84 -22.75
CA SER A 359 -10.42 10.32 -22.85
C SER A 359 -11.53 10.97 -22.03
N ASP A 360 -12.52 10.20 -21.59
CA ASP A 360 -13.63 10.69 -20.77
C ASP A 360 -13.23 10.83 -19.27
N LEU A 361 -12.06 10.29 -18.91
CA LEU A 361 -11.34 10.56 -17.65
C LEU A 361 -10.54 11.87 -17.68
N ARG A 362 -10.81 12.77 -18.62
CA ARG A 362 -9.98 13.92 -19.02
C ARG A 362 -9.58 14.88 -17.90
N ASP A 363 -10.41 15.06 -16.87
CA ASP A 363 -10.04 15.87 -15.70
C ASP A 363 -9.14 15.10 -14.72
N SER A 364 -8.77 13.87 -15.07
CA SER A 364 -8.01 12.90 -14.31
C SER A 364 -6.95 12.18 -15.16
N GLY A 365 -6.34 12.87 -16.13
CA GLY A 365 -5.31 12.27 -17.01
C GLY A 365 -4.15 11.59 -16.23
N ALA A 366 -3.85 12.09 -15.05
CA ALA A 366 -2.90 11.46 -14.15
C ALA A 366 -3.41 10.11 -13.60
N ILE A 367 -4.70 10.00 -13.29
CA ILE A 367 -5.30 8.73 -12.83
C ILE A 367 -5.16 7.69 -13.94
N GLU A 368 -5.40 8.08 -15.21
CA GLU A 368 -5.19 7.20 -16.35
C GLU A 368 -3.73 6.78 -16.44
N GLN A 369 -2.77 7.69 -16.28
CA GLN A 369 -1.35 7.38 -16.38
C GLN A 369 -0.88 6.43 -15.27
N ASP A 370 -1.30 6.65 -14.03
CA ASP A 370 -0.86 5.92 -12.84
C ASP A 370 -1.52 4.52 -12.73
N ALA A 371 -2.75 4.39 -13.21
CA ALA A 371 -3.49 3.13 -13.16
C ALA A 371 -2.80 2.01 -13.94
N ASP A 372 -2.77 0.81 -13.39
CA ASP A 372 -2.32 -0.40 -14.10
C ASP A 372 -3.40 -0.92 -15.03
N ALA A 373 -4.67 -0.77 -14.64
CA ALA A 373 -5.80 -1.02 -15.54
C ALA A 373 -6.94 -0.02 -15.29
N VAL A 374 -7.65 0.32 -16.36
CA VAL A 374 -8.85 1.17 -16.34
C VAL A 374 -10.03 0.39 -16.86
N LEU A 375 -11.04 0.29 -16.01
CA LEU A 375 -12.29 -0.43 -16.22
C LEU A 375 -13.42 0.59 -16.39
N LEU A 376 -14.07 0.60 -17.54
CA LEU A 376 -15.13 1.54 -17.90
C LEU A 376 -16.47 0.80 -17.93
N ILE A 377 -17.42 1.21 -17.08
CA ILE A 377 -18.78 0.66 -17.09
C ILE A 377 -19.62 1.38 -18.13
N HIS A 378 -20.23 0.60 -19.01
CA HIS A 378 -21.29 1.02 -19.92
C HIS A 378 -22.55 0.20 -19.66
N THR A 379 -23.70 0.90 -19.60
CA THR A 379 -25.01 0.26 -19.46
C THR A 379 -25.85 0.59 -20.68
N TYR A 380 -26.42 -0.43 -21.29
CA TYR A 380 -27.36 -0.23 -22.40
C TYR A 380 -28.74 0.18 -21.84
N ASN A 381 -29.35 1.19 -22.48
CA ASN A 381 -30.68 1.65 -22.07
C ASN A 381 -31.70 0.53 -22.28
N GLN A 382 -32.51 0.28 -21.28
CA GLN A 382 -33.70 -0.55 -21.43
C GLN A 382 -34.72 0.19 -22.31
N THR A 383 -35.38 -0.52 -23.20
CA THR A 383 -36.52 0.00 -23.95
C THR A 383 -37.72 0.13 -23.03
N SER A 384 -38.72 0.96 -23.40
CA SER A 384 -39.96 1.14 -22.64
C SER A 384 -40.70 -0.18 -22.35
N ASP A 385 -40.47 -1.19 -23.15
CA ASP A 385 -41.13 -2.50 -23.05
C ASP A 385 -40.38 -3.51 -22.17
N THR A 386 -39.24 -3.11 -21.58
CA THR A 386 -38.45 -4.00 -20.72
C THR A 386 -39.08 -4.08 -19.32
N PRO A 387 -39.45 -5.27 -18.83
CA PRO A 387 -40.00 -5.40 -17.50
C PRO A 387 -39.07 -4.90 -16.41
N ASP A 388 -39.59 -4.23 -15.38
CA ASP A 388 -38.85 -3.65 -14.24
C ASP A 388 -37.93 -4.65 -13.52
N HIS A 389 -38.23 -5.94 -13.60
CA HIS A 389 -37.46 -7.01 -12.99
C HIS A 389 -36.41 -7.63 -13.92
N ALA A 390 -36.41 -7.27 -15.21
CA ALA A 390 -35.41 -7.78 -16.14
C ALA A 390 -34.03 -7.18 -15.88
N PRO A 391 -32.96 -7.95 -16.06
CA PRO A 391 -31.60 -7.42 -15.89
C PRO A 391 -31.26 -6.42 -17.00
N THR A 392 -30.55 -5.36 -16.62
CA THR A 392 -29.93 -4.43 -17.56
C THR A 392 -28.61 -5.05 -18.01
N GLN A 393 -28.36 -5.04 -19.32
CA GLN A 393 -27.05 -5.42 -19.84
C GLN A 393 -26.01 -4.36 -19.43
N LEU A 394 -24.93 -4.82 -18.80
CA LEU A 394 -23.81 -4.03 -18.37
C LEU A 394 -22.55 -4.55 -19.09
N GLU A 395 -21.88 -3.69 -19.82
CA GLU A 395 -20.58 -3.98 -20.43
C GLU A 395 -19.49 -3.32 -19.56
N LEU A 396 -18.48 -4.09 -19.20
CA LEU A 396 -17.26 -3.61 -18.56
C LEU A 396 -16.13 -3.67 -19.59
N ARG A 397 -15.62 -2.51 -19.97
CA ARG A 397 -14.52 -2.37 -20.91
C ARG A 397 -13.22 -2.16 -20.17
N ILE A 398 -12.21 -2.87 -20.53
CA ILE A 398 -10.85 -2.71 -20.04
C ILE A 398 -10.04 -2.09 -21.18
N ASP A 399 -9.97 -0.75 -21.22
CA ASP A 399 -9.33 0.01 -22.30
C ASP A 399 -7.84 0.27 -22.03
N LYS A 400 -7.38 0.08 -20.77
CA LYS A 400 -5.98 0.06 -20.38
C LYS A 400 -5.72 -1.14 -19.47
N ASN A 401 -4.67 -1.92 -19.74
CA ASN A 401 -4.20 -2.99 -18.88
C ASN A 401 -2.69 -3.20 -19.10
N ARG A 402 -1.88 -2.93 -18.08
CA ARG A 402 -0.42 -3.09 -18.15
C ARG A 402 0.04 -4.54 -18.02
N HIS A 403 -0.77 -5.38 -17.36
CA HIS A 403 -0.38 -6.73 -16.97
C HIS A 403 -1.23 -7.83 -17.66
N GLY A 404 -2.11 -7.44 -18.57
CA GLY A 404 -2.99 -8.34 -19.28
C GLY A 404 -3.43 -7.75 -20.63
N ARG A 405 -4.49 -8.30 -21.19
CA ARG A 405 -5.07 -7.81 -22.44
C ARG A 405 -6.13 -6.71 -22.19
N THR A 406 -6.35 -5.87 -23.15
CA THR A 406 -7.57 -5.08 -23.24
C THR A 406 -8.73 -5.94 -23.73
N GLY A 407 -9.96 -5.55 -23.44
CA GLY A 407 -11.12 -6.33 -23.84
C GLY A 407 -12.39 -5.85 -23.18
N LYS A 408 -13.43 -6.68 -23.30
CA LYS A 408 -14.72 -6.39 -22.68
C LYS A 408 -15.31 -7.64 -22.04
N ALA A 409 -16.04 -7.46 -20.95
CA ALA A 409 -16.84 -8.47 -20.29
C ALA A 409 -18.27 -7.99 -20.14
N GLU A 410 -19.23 -8.90 -20.33
CA GLU A 410 -20.65 -8.59 -20.27
C GLU A 410 -21.28 -9.19 -19.02
N PHE A 411 -22.20 -8.42 -18.41
CA PHE A 411 -22.87 -8.78 -17.16
C PHE A 411 -24.35 -8.47 -17.22
N SER A 412 -25.11 -9.17 -16.39
CA SER A 412 -26.53 -8.94 -16.13
C SER A 412 -26.67 -8.19 -14.81
N TRP A 413 -27.10 -6.93 -14.85
CA TRP A 413 -27.31 -6.10 -13.67
C TRP A 413 -28.79 -6.04 -13.28
N TYR A 414 -29.14 -6.61 -12.15
CA TYR A 414 -30.46 -6.54 -11.53
C TYR A 414 -30.54 -5.27 -10.69
N LYS A 415 -31.01 -4.16 -11.28
CA LYS A 415 -31.03 -2.83 -10.63
C LYS A 415 -31.77 -2.82 -9.30
N ARG A 416 -32.86 -3.57 -9.20
CA ARG A 416 -33.73 -3.62 -8.02
C ARG A 416 -32.97 -4.00 -6.75
N ASN A 417 -32.14 -5.02 -6.79
CA ASN A 417 -31.41 -5.55 -5.64
C ASN A 417 -29.89 -5.31 -5.72
N GLY A 418 -29.42 -4.67 -6.78
CA GLY A 418 -28.00 -4.35 -6.97
C GLY A 418 -27.11 -5.54 -7.34
N ARG A 419 -27.68 -6.70 -7.69
CA ARG A 419 -26.88 -7.88 -8.08
C ARG A 419 -26.34 -7.74 -9.49
N ILE A 420 -25.09 -8.10 -9.65
CA ILE A 420 -24.43 -8.20 -10.96
C ILE A 420 -23.97 -9.64 -11.11
N LEU A 421 -24.39 -10.29 -12.18
CA LEU A 421 -24.03 -11.67 -12.52
C LEU A 421 -23.31 -11.71 -13.86
N GLU A 422 -22.51 -12.74 -14.05
CA GLU A 422 -21.92 -13.01 -15.35
C GLU A 422 -23.01 -13.24 -16.37
N PHE A 423 -22.82 -12.75 -17.57
CA PHE A 423 -23.78 -12.94 -18.65
C PHE A 423 -23.66 -14.40 -19.13
N SER A 424 -24.68 -15.20 -18.87
CA SER A 424 -24.79 -16.56 -19.42
C SER A 424 -25.33 -16.43 -20.86
N ARG A 425 -24.53 -16.81 -21.84
CA ARG A 425 -25.00 -16.99 -23.21
C ARG A 425 -25.91 -18.19 -23.33
#